data_1cf19ff0ec9e0e4766c3534e02284645
#
_entry.id   1cf19ff0ec9e0e4766c3534e02284645
#
_cell.length_a   1.000
_cell.length_b   1.000
_cell.length_c   1.000
_cell.angle_alpha   90.00
_cell.angle_beta   90.00
_cell.angle_gamma   90.00
#
_symmetry.space_group_name_H-M   'P 1'
#
loop_
_entity.id
_entity.type
_entity.pdbx_description
1 polymer ?
#
loop_
_entity_poly.entity_id
_entity_poly.type
_entity_poly.pdbx_seq_one_letter_code
_entity_poly.pdbx_strand_id
1 'polypeptide(L)'
;GKAVSKETKIDIIVTPFVTIFIGAGLSIWWAPAIGAAASAVGNAIMWATELQPFFMGILVSVIVGIALTLPISSAAICAALGLTGLAGGAAVAGCCANMVGFAVLSFRENKWGGLFAQGIGTSMLQMGNIVRNPRIWLPAILSSAITGPIATCVFHLQMNGAAVASGMGTCGLVGQIGIYTGWINDIASGTKAAITPMDWI
;
A
#
# COMPACT_ATOMS: atom_id res chain seq x y z
N GLY A 1 9.98 13.37 22.98
CA GLY A 1 11.35 13.63 22.51
C GLY A 1 11.79 15.07 22.80
N LYS A 2 11.09 16.09 22.24
CA LYS A 2 11.50 17.50 22.37
C LYS A 2 11.58 18.04 23.80
N ALA A 3 10.80 17.51 24.74
CA ALA A 3 10.79 17.95 26.14
C ALA A 3 12.03 17.47 26.95
N VAL A 4 12.74 16.48 26.43
CA VAL A 4 13.93 15.88 27.07
C VAL A 4 15.19 16.15 26.25
N SER A 5 15.03 16.58 25.00
CA SER A 5 16.13 16.89 24.08
C SER A 5 16.89 18.12 24.56
N LYS A 6 18.23 18.02 24.63
CA LYS A 6 19.18 19.04 25.07
C LYS A 6 19.21 19.35 26.57
N GLU A 7 18.51 18.59 27.41
CA GLU A 7 18.55 18.75 28.87
C GLU A 7 19.69 17.96 29.54
N THR A 8 20.24 16.95 28.85
CA THR A 8 21.30 16.07 29.39
C THR A 8 22.51 16.02 28.47
N LYS A 9 23.71 15.80 29.07
CA LYS A 9 24.97 15.64 28.32
C LYS A 9 25.01 14.35 27.45
N ILE A 10 24.10 13.42 27.67
CA ILE A 10 23.95 12.13 26.95
C ILE A 10 22.62 12.05 26.18
N ASP A 11 22.22 13.17 25.62
CA ASP A 11 20.94 13.34 24.92
C ASP A 11 20.72 12.31 23.78
N ILE A 12 21.79 11.93 23.09
CA ILE A 12 21.76 10.93 22.00
C ILE A 12 21.19 9.58 22.46
N ILE A 13 21.38 9.22 23.73
CA ILE A 13 20.88 7.94 24.29
C ILE A 13 19.55 8.16 25.03
N VAL A 14 19.44 9.22 25.81
CA VAL A 14 18.28 9.48 26.67
C VAL A 14 17.04 9.79 25.84
N THR A 15 17.17 10.59 24.78
CA THR A 15 16.02 10.97 23.95
C THR A 15 15.39 9.78 23.21
N PRO A 16 16.12 8.88 22.51
CA PRO A 16 15.54 7.69 21.93
C PRO A 16 14.96 6.74 22.99
N PHE A 17 15.64 6.55 24.11
CA PHE A 17 15.20 5.65 25.17
C PHE A 17 13.85 6.08 25.74
N VAL A 18 13.73 7.35 26.16
CA VAL A 18 12.48 7.91 26.69
C VAL A 18 11.37 7.88 25.65
N THR A 19 11.68 8.21 24.39
CA THR A 19 10.69 8.21 23.31
C THR A 19 10.16 6.82 23.03
N ILE A 20 11.03 5.81 22.99
CA ILE A 20 10.65 4.41 22.78
C ILE A 20 9.85 3.89 23.97
N PHE A 21 10.28 4.14 25.20
CA PHE A 21 9.60 3.64 26.41
C PHE A 21 8.18 4.21 26.56
N ILE A 22 8.03 5.52 26.38
CA ILE A 22 6.71 6.17 26.45
C ILE A 22 5.85 5.74 25.27
N GLY A 23 6.42 5.69 24.07
CA GLY A 23 5.72 5.24 22.87
C GLY A 23 5.25 3.80 22.97
N ALA A 24 6.10 2.90 23.45
CA ALA A 24 5.75 1.50 23.67
C ALA A 24 4.66 1.33 24.75
N GLY A 25 4.77 2.05 25.86
CA GLY A 25 3.75 2.02 26.92
C GLY A 25 2.39 2.48 26.45
N LEU A 26 2.31 3.60 25.74
CA LEU A 26 1.06 4.09 25.16
C LEU A 26 0.53 3.13 24.07
N SER A 27 1.42 2.56 23.26
CA SER A 27 1.05 1.61 22.23
C SER A 27 0.41 0.36 22.80
N ILE A 28 0.99 -0.24 23.86
CA ILE A 28 0.43 -1.44 24.51
C ILE A 28 -0.98 -1.19 25.03
N TRP A 29 -1.26 0.00 25.53
CA TRP A 29 -2.58 0.32 26.06
C TRP A 29 -3.63 0.57 25.01
N TRP A 30 -3.27 1.23 23.90
CA TRP A 30 -4.22 1.62 22.85
C TRP A 30 -4.26 0.65 21.65
N ALA A 31 -3.21 -0.12 21.44
CA ALA A 31 -3.09 -1.02 20.29
C ALA A 31 -4.27 -2.02 20.16
N PRO A 32 -4.78 -2.65 21.26
CA PRO A 32 -5.89 -3.59 21.12
C PRO A 32 -7.17 -2.94 20.59
N ALA A 33 -7.52 -1.74 21.08
CA ALA A 33 -8.72 -1.02 20.64
C ALA A 33 -8.60 -0.52 19.20
N ILE A 34 -7.44 0.05 18.84
CA ILE A 34 -7.17 0.53 17.48
C ILE A 34 -7.11 -0.65 16.51
N GLY A 35 -6.48 -1.76 16.90
CA GLY A 35 -6.38 -2.97 16.09
C GLY A 35 -7.75 -3.59 15.83
N ALA A 36 -8.62 -3.69 16.82
CA ALA A 36 -9.98 -4.20 16.67
C ALA A 36 -10.82 -3.32 15.71
N ALA A 37 -10.72 -1.99 15.86
CA ALA A 37 -11.41 -1.06 14.98
C ALA A 37 -10.88 -1.15 13.54
N ALA A 38 -9.56 -1.22 13.34
CA ALA A 38 -8.94 -1.37 12.03
C ALA A 38 -9.36 -2.69 11.35
N SER A 39 -9.37 -3.80 12.09
CA SER A 39 -9.80 -5.11 11.56
C SER A 39 -11.28 -5.11 11.19
N ALA A 40 -12.15 -4.44 11.96
CA ALA A 40 -13.56 -4.32 11.62
C ALA A 40 -13.79 -3.55 10.32
N VAL A 41 -13.04 -2.44 10.12
CA VAL A 41 -13.08 -1.66 8.88
C VAL A 41 -12.52 -2.47 7.72
N GLY A 42 -11.42 -3.20 7.91
CA GLY A 42 -10.82 -4.07 6.89
C GLY A 42 -11.77 -5.17 6.43
N ASN A 43 -12.43 -5.85 7.35
CA ASN A 43 -13.44 -6.87 7.04
C ASN A 43 -14.64 -6.28 6.28
N ALA A 44 -15.09 -5.08 6.65
CA ALA A 44 -16.17 -4.39 5.94
C ALA A 44 -15.75 -4.03 4.50
N ILE A 45 -14.51 -3.58 4.29
CA ILE A 45 -13.98 -3.28 2.96
C ILE A 45 -13.90 -4.55 2.12
N MET A 46 -13.38 -5.66 2.66
CA MET A 46 -13.28 -6.94 1.94
C MET A 46 -14.66 -7.45 1.55
N TRP A 47 -15.61 -7.47 2.50
CA TRP A 47 -17.00 -7.88 2.24
C TRP A 47 -17.67 -7.00 1.19
N ALA A 48 -17.53 -5.69 1.27
CA ALA A 48 -18.09 -4.77 0.29
C ALA A 48 -17.46 -4.92 -1.10
N THR A 49 -16.17 -5.27 -1.18
CA THR A 49 -15.48 -5.52 -2.46
C THR A 49 -16.01 -6.77 -3.14
N GLU A 50 -16.34 -7.81 -2.38
CA GLU A 50 -16.98 -9.03 -2.93
C GLU A 50 -18.39 -8.76 -3.45
N LEU A 51 -19.17 -7.91 -2.76
CA LEU A 51 -20.53 -7.56 -3.19
C LEU A 51 -20.56 -6.64 -4.41
N GLN A 52 -19.67 -5.67 -4.47
CA GLN A 52 -19.63 -4.62 -5.49
C GLN A 52 -18.20 -4.43 -6.03
N PRO A 53 -17.64 -5.42 -6.75
CA PRO A 53 -16.22 -5.40 -7.12
C PRO A 53 -15.85 -4.21 -8.01
N PHE A 54 -16.77 -3.70 -8.83
CA PHE A 54 -16.50 -2.56 -9.71
C PHE A 54 -16.29 -1.27 -8.91
N PHE A 55 -17.27 -0.85 -8.11
CA PHE A 55 -17.16 0.41 -7.36
C PHE A 55 -16.14 0.33 -6.23
N MET A 56 -16.12 -0.78 -5.51
CA MET A 56 -15.14 -0.97 -4.44
C MET A 56 -13.72 -1.15 -5.00
N GLY A 57 -13.57 -1.75 -6.17
CA GLY A 57 -12.30 -1.81 -6.89
C GLY A 57 -11.76 -0.42 -7.18
N ILE A 58 -12.58 0.53 -7.66
CA ILE A 58 -12.19 1.93 -7.84
C ILE A 58 -11.79 2.55 -6.50
N LEU A 59 -12.66 2.43 -5.49
CA LEU A 59 -12.48 3.11 -4.21
C LEU A 59 -11.21 2.63 -3.50
N VAL A 60 -11.02 1.32 -3.39
CA VAL A 60 -9.86 0.74 -2.72
C VAL A 60 -8.56 1.09 -3.47
N SER A 61 -8.53 0.92 -4.80
CA SER A 61 -7.33 1.21 -5.61
C SER A 61 -6.93 2.68 -5.53
N VAL A 62 -7.89 3.60 -5.58
CA VAL A 62 -7.63 5.05 -5.48
C VAL A 62 -7.15 5.42 -4.07
N ILE A 63 -7.86 4.99 -3.03
CA ILE A 63 -7.49 5.36 -1.64
C ILE A 63 -6.12 4.82 -1.27
N VAL A 64 -5.85 3.53 -1.54
CA VAL A 64 -4.56 2.93 -1.21
C VAL A 64 -3.44 3.48 -2.10
N GLY A 65 -3.71 3.74 -3.38
CA GLY A 65 -2.77 4.41 -4.28
C GLY A 65 -2.41 5.83 -3.83
N ILE A 66 -3.38 6.59 -3.34
CA ILE A 66 -3.15 7.91 -2.71
C ILE A 66 -2.31 7.75 -1.44
N ALA A 67 -2.67 6.80 -0.57
CA ALA A 67 -1.97 6.53 0.68
C ALA A 67 -0.49 6.18 0.44
N LEU A 68 -0.18 5.43 -0.63
CA LEU A 68 1.20 5.10 -1.01
C LEU A 68 2.05 6.34 -1.33
N THR A 69 1.44 7.36 -1.92
CA THR A 69 2.15 8.60 -2.30
C THR A 69 2.31 9.56 -1.13
N LEU A 70 1.40 9.51 -0.15
CA LEU A 70 1.47 10.32 1.07
C LEU A 70 2.65 9.87 1.96
N PRO A 71 3.17 10.77 2.82
CA PRO A 71 4.22 10.44 3.79
C PRO A 71 3.67 9.62 4.98
N ILE A 72 2.91 8.58 4.66
CA ILE A 72 2.34 7.60 5.60
C ILE A 72 2.67 6.19 5.09
N SER A 73 2.63 5.20 5.97
CA SER A 73 2.90 3.83 5.57
C SER A 73 1.63 3.14 5.04
N SER A 74 1.45 3.13 3.71
CA SER A 74 0.37 2.35 3.06
C SER A 74 0.44 0.87 3.39
N ALA A 75 1.65 0.32 3.49
CA ALA A 75 1.87 -1.06 3.92
C ALA A 75 1.34 -1.33 5.33
N ALA A 76 1.59 -0.42 6.28
CA ALA A 76 1.08 -0.54 7.64
C ALA A 76 -0.46 -0.39 7.69
N ILE A 77 -1.04 0.49 6.85
CA ILE A 77 -2.50 0.64 6.74
C ILE A 77 -3.12 -0.66 6.20
N CYS A 78 -2.59 -1.22 5.11
CA CYS A 78 -3.10 -2.46 4.54
C CYS A 78 -2.93 -3.65 5.50
N ALA A 79 -1.82 -3.70 6.25
CA ALA A 79 -1.61 -4.70 7.29
C ALA A 79 -2.61 -4.56 8.44
N ALA A 80 -2.85 -3.34 8.93
CA ALA A 80 -3.79 -3.06 10.01
C ALA A 80 -5.24 -3.37 9.62
N LEU A 81 -5.61 -3.09 8.36
CA LEU A 81 -6.91 -3.41 7.80
C LEU A 81 -7.04 -4.90 7.39
N GLY A 82 -5.93 -5.64 7.30
CA GLY A 82 -5.91 -7.03 6.85
C GLY A 82 -6.35 -7.17 5.40
N LEU A 83 -6.02 -6.21 4.51
CA LEU A 83 -6.48 -6.22 3.12
C LEU A 83 -5.83 -7.37 2.33
N THR A 84 -6.61 -8.40 2.12
CA THR A 84 -6.28 -9.61 1.33
C THR A 84 -7.38 -9.90 0.31
N GLY A 85 -7.30 -11.01 -0.39
CA GLY A 85 -8.29 -11.41 -1.38
C GLY A 85 -8.44 -10.38 -2.50
N LEU A 86 -9.67 -10.17 -2.95
CA LEU A 86 -10.00 -9.28 -4.06
C LEU A 86 -9.72 -7.80 -3.75
N ALA A 87 -9.99 -7.37 -2.49
CA ALA A 87 -9.68 -6.01 -2.03
C ALA A 87 -8.18 -5.76 -2.00
N GLY A 88 -7.38 -6.75 -1.56
CA GLY A 88 -5.93 -6.70 -1.62
C GLY A 88 -5.41 -6.60 -3.06
N GLY A 89 -6.00 -7.35 -3.99
CA GLY A 89 -5.70 -7.26 -5.43
C GLY A 89 -5.96 -5.86 -6.00
N ALA A 90 -7.11 -5.26 -5.67
CA ALA A 90 -7.43 -3.88 -6.05
C ALA A 90 -6.41 -2.88 -5.49
N ALA A 91 -6.00 -3.05 -4.23
CA ALA A 91 -4.99 -2.20 -3.59
C ALA A 91 -3.64 -2.28 -4.30
N VAL A 92 -3.15 -3.50 -4.60
CA VAL A 92 -1.90 -3.69 -5.37
C VAL A 92 -1.99 -3.01 -6.72
N ALA A 93 -3.07 -3.24 -7.47
CA ALA A 93 -3.26 -2.64 -8.79
C ALA A 93 -3.25 -1.10 -8.73
N GLY A 94 -3.94 -0.50 -7.76
CA GLY A 94 -3.93 0.94 -7.53
C GLY A 94 -2.56 1.49 -7.17
N CYS A 95 -1.82 0.80 -6.29
CA CYS A 95 -0.45 1.16 -5.92
C CYS A 95 0.49 1.08 -7.12
N CYS A 96 0.42 0.00 -7.92
CA CYS A 96 1.21 -0.15 -9.15
C CYS A 96 0.92 0.98 -10.12
N ALA A 97 -0.37 1.28 -10.36
CA ALA A 97 -0.79 2.34 -11.27
C ALA A 97 -0.28 3.71 -10.84
N ASN A 98 -0.31 4.03 -9.53
CA ASN A 98 0.25 5.28 -9.01
C ASN A 98 1.76 5.36 -9.23
N MET A 99 2.51 4.32 -8.88
CA MET A 99 3.97 4.31 -9.00
C MET A 99 4.41 4.42 -10.44
N VAL A 100 3.87 3.56 -11.32
CA VAL A 100 4.19 3.58 -12.76
C VAL A 100 3.70 4.88 -13.39
N GLY A 101 2.52 5.37 -13.01
CA GLY A 101 1.98 6.64 -13.48
C GLY A 101 2.94 7.81 -13.18
N PHE A 102 3.42 7.95 -11.96
CA PHE A 102 4.41 8.99 -11.63
C PHE A 102 5.77 8.75 -12.28
N ALA A 103 6.20 7.50 -12.42
CA ALA A 103 7.43 7.17 -13.11
C ALA A 103 7.41 7.65 -14.56
N VAL A 104 6.31 7.39 -15.28
CA VAL A 104 6.09 7.83 -16.66
C VAL A 104 5.95 9.35 -16.75
N LEU A 105 5.15 9.97 -15.86
CA LEU A 105 4.99 11.42 -15.82
C LEU A 105 6.33 12.16 -15.60
N SER A 106 7.20 11.61 -14.75
CA SER A 106 8.49 12.23 -14.46
C SER A 106 9.57 11.94 -15.50
N PHE A 107 9.32 11.03 -16.45
CA PHE A 107 10.34 10.58 -17.41
C PHE A 107 10.90 11.72 -18.26
N ARG A 108 10.06 12.71 -18.59
CA ARG A 108 10.46 13.84 -19.42
C ARG A 108 11.56 14.67 -18.77
N GLU A 109 11.47 14.89 -17.45
CA GLU A 109 12.44 15.68 -16.68
C GLU A 109 13.58 14.81 -16.14
N ASN A 110 13.28 13.66 -15.57
CA ASN A 110 14.21 12.85 -14.79
C ASN A 110 14.76 11.62 -15.53
N LYS A 111 14.30 11.37 -16.78
CA LYS A 111 14.74 10.26 -17.62
C LYS A 111 14.70 8.91 -16.88
N TRP A 112 15.65 8.02 -17.18
CA TRP A 112 15.71 6.68 -16.60
C TRP A 112 15.89 6.67 -15.09
N GLY A 113 16.64 7.64 -14.53
CA GLY A 113 16.82 7.75 -13.08
C GLY A 113 15.49 7.98 -12.35
N GLY A 114 14.66 8.89 -12.86
CA GLY A 114 13.33 9.15 -12.31
C GLY A 114 12.36 7.99 -12.51
N LEU A 115 12.42 7.32 -13.67
CA LEU A 115 11.60 6.15 -13.95
C LEU A 115 11.82 5.04 -12.92
N PHE A 116 13.06 4.65 -12.69
CA PHE A 116 13.40 3.60 -11.73
C PHE A 116 13.17 4.04 -10.28
N ALA A 117 13.55 5.27 -9.92
CA ALA A 117 13.37 5.77 -8.57
C ALA A 117 11.91 5.81 -8.14
N GLN A 118 10.98 6.12 -9.05
CA GLN A 118 9.55 6.20 -8.76
C GLN A 118 8.81 4.90 -9.09
N GLY A 119 9.18 4.22 -10.16
CA GLY A 119 8.52 3.00 -10.58
C GLY A 119 8.83 1.79 -9.69
N ILE A 120 10.06 1.69 -9.18
CA ILE A 120 10.51 0.58 -8.31
C ILE A 120 10.82 1.06 -6.90
N GLY A 121 11.20 2.33 -6.73
CA GLY A 121 11.47 2.91 -5.42
C GLY A 121 10.19 3.37 -4.73
N THR A 122 9.80 4.63 -4.91
CA THR A 122 8.59 5.18 -4.28
C THR A 122 8.03 6.40 -5.02
N SER A 123 6.70 6.48 -5.12
CA SER A 123 5.99 7.66 -5.63
C SER A 123 6.02 8.86 -4.65
N MET A 124 6.39 8.63 -3.39
CA MET A 124 6.48 9.68 -2.36
C MET A 124 7.47 10.79 -2.76
N LEU A 125 8.44 10.52 -3.64
CA LEU A 125 9.37 11.52 -4.18
C LEU A 125 8.66 12.69 -4.88
N GLN A 126 7.43 12.49 -5.37
CA GLN A 126 6.62 13.54 -5.99
C GLN A 126 5.87 14.42 -4.99
N MET A 127 5.91 14.12 -3.70
CA MET A 127 5.13 14.84 -2.69
C MET A 127 5.42 16.36 -2.69
N GLY A 128 6.68 16.74 -2.84
CA GLY A 128 7.06 18.16 -2.94
C GLY A 128 6.45 18.89 -4.15
N ASN A 129 6.30 18.20 -5.27
CA ASN A 129 5.67 18.73 -6.48
C ASN A 129 4.14 18.74 -6.36
N ILE A 130 3.56 17.70 -5.75
CA ILE A 130 2.11 17.59 -5.51
C ILE A 130 1.62 18.72 -4.59
N VAL A 131 2.35 19.04 -3.53
CA VAL A 131 2.02 20.15 -2.61
C VAL A 131 2.03 21.50 -3.35
N ARG A 132 2.94 21.71 -4.30
CA ARG A 132 3.00 22.92 -5.12
C ARG A 132 1.91 22.97 -6.18
N ASN A 133 1.60 21.84 -6.79
CA ASN A 133 0.58 21.70 -7.83
C ASN A 133 -0.17 20.36 -7.72
N PRO A 134 -1.31 20.31 -7.01
CA PRO A 134 -2.07 19.08 -6.81
C PRO A 134 -2.57 18.42 -8.10
N ARG A 135 -2.65 19.16 -9.21
CA ARG A 135 -3.09 18.64 -10.51
C ARG A 135 -2.19 17.52 -11.05
N ILE A 136 -0.92 17.49 -10.62
CA ILE A 136 0.05 16.45 -10.99
C ILE A 136 -0.40 15.07 -10.51
N TRP A 137 -1.22 15.02 -9.48
CA TRP A 137 -1.75 13.75 -8.93
C TRP A 137 -2.88 13.14 -9.75
N LEU A 138 -3.65 13.98 -10.46
CA LEU A 138 -4.85 13.54 -11.19
C LEU A 138 -4.61 12.39 -12.17
N PRO A 139 -3.58 12.38 -13.03
CA PRO A 139 -3.36 11.28 -13.96
C PRO A 139 -3.09 9.94 -13.24
N ALA A 140 -2.33 9.96 -12.14
CA ALA A 140 -2.04 8.77 -11.35
C ALA A 140 -3.30 8.24 -10.65
N ILE A 141 -4.13 9.12 -10.09
CA ILE A 141 -5.43 8.78 -9.49
C ILE A 141 -6.38 8.18 -10.53
N LEU A 142 -6.49 8.80 -11.71
CA LEU A 142 -7.34 8.29 -12.79
C LEU A 142 -6.86 6.92 -13.28
N SER A 143 -5.55 6.73 -13.40
CA SER A 143 -4.97 5.43 -13.72
C SER A 143 -5.36 4.37 -12.70
N SER A 144 -5.26 4.67 -11.40
CA SER A 144 -5.69 3.76 -10.33
C SER A 144 -7.18 3.46 -10.39
N ALA A 145 -8.02 4.47 -10.68
CA ALA A 145 -9.47 4.31 -10.80
C ALA A 145 -9.87 3.39 -11.96
N ILE A 146 -9.07 3.32 -13.01
CA ILE A 146 -9.29 2.43 -14.15
C ILE A 146 -8.74 1.02 -13.87
N THR A 147 -7.53 0.93 -13.32
CA THR A 147 -6.87 -0.37 -13.09
C THR A 147 -7.53 -1.17 -11.95
N GLY A 148 -8.11 -0.50 -10.94
CA GLY A 148 -8.84 -1.15 -9.86
C GLY A 148 -9.96 -2.08 -10.35
N PRO A 149 -10.97 -1.57 -11.09
CA PRO A 149 -12.03 -2.40 -11.65
C PRO A 149 -11.54 -3.47 -12.63
N ILE A 150 -10.51 -3.18 -13.39
CA ILE A 150 -9.90 -4.18 -14.29
C ILE A 150 -9.35 -5.33 -13.46
N ALA A 151 -8.62 -5.05 -12.38
CA ALA A 151 -8.08 -6.07 -11.49
C ALA A 151 -9.18 -6.88 -10.81
N THR A 152 -10.28 -6.25 -10.37
CA THR A 152 -11.34 -6.94 -9.62
C THR A 152 -12.36 -7.63 -10.49
N CYS A 153 -12.78 -7.04 -11.62
CA CYS A 153 -13.86 -7.55 -12.45
C CYS A 153 -13.39 -8.40 -13.64
N VAL A 154 -12.20 -8.08 -14.20
CA VAL A 154 -11.71 -8.78 -15.41
C VAL A 154 -10.75 -9.91 -14.99
N PHE A 155 -9.75 -9.60 -14.18
CA PHE A 155 -8.73 -10.57 -13.79
C PHE A 155 -9.05 -11.31 -12.49
N HIS A 156 -10.01 -10.84 -11.70
CA HIS A 156 -10.31 -11.37 -10.36
C HIS A 156 -9.03 -11.56 -9.53
N LEU A 157 -8.13 -10.56 -9.61
CA LEU A 157 -6.82 -10.61 -8.99
C LEU A 157 -6.95 -10.69 -7.47
N GLN A 158 -6.56 -11.82 -6.91
CA GLN A 158 -6.57 -12.04 -5.47
C GLN A 158 -5.17 -11.93 -4.88
N MET A 159 -5.07 -11.16 -3.82
CA MET A 159 -3.85 -11.02 -3.03
C MET A 159 -3.99 -11.87 -1.77
N ASN A 160 -3.59 -13.15 -1.86
CA ASN A 160 -3.66 -14.13 -0.75
C ASN A 160 -2.32 -14.29 -0.01
N GLY A 161 -1.36 -13.40 -0.31
CA GLY A 161 -0.12 -13.29 0.45
C GLY A 161 -0.26 -12.41 1.69
N ALA A 162 0.86 -11.89 2.18
CA ALA A 162 0.86 -11.00 3.34
C ALA A 162 0.15 -9.68 3.04
N ALA A 163 -0.81 -9.26 3.87
CA ALA A 163 -1.59 -8.03 3.70
C ALA A 163 -0.71 -6.75 3.59
N VAL A 164 0.49 -6.76 4.15
CA VAL A 164 1.51 -5.70 3.98
C VAL A 164 1.81 -5.44 2.51
N ALA A 165 1.91 -6.49 1.69
CA ALA A 165 2.26 -6.38 0.29
C ALA A 165 1.17 -5.70 -0.56
N SER A 166 -0.09 -5.73 -0.10
CA SER A 166 -1.22 -5.06 -0.77
C SER A 166 -1.01 -3.55 -0.91
N GLY A 167 -0.31 -2.92 0.03
CA GLY A 167 -0.06 -1.48 0.02
C GLY A 167 1.27 -1.05 -0.60
N MET A 168 2.04 -1.99 -1.20
CA MET A 168 3.40 -1.68 -1.68
C MET A 168 3.49 -1.50 -3.21
N GLY A 169 2.56 -2.05 -3.97
CA GLY A 169 2.59 -1.97 -5.44
C GLY A 169 3.92 -2.44 -6.02
N THR A 170 4.54 -1.65 -6.90
CA THR A 170 5.83 -1.96 -7.52
C THR A 170 7.04 -1.59 -6.65
N CYS A 171 6.85 -1.04 -5.45
CA CYS A 171 7.94 -0.71 -4.52
C CYS A 171 8.74 -1.98 -4.17
N GLY A 172 9.99 -2.06 -4.64
CA GLY A 172 10.82 -3.25 -4.51
C GLY A 172 10.18 -4.54 -5.05
N LEU A 173 9.18 -4.44 -5.94
CA LEU A 173 8.35 -5.54 -6.45
C LEU A 173 7.61 -6.33 -5.35
N VAL A 174 7.41 -5.73 -4.18
CA VAL A 174 6.81 -6.41 -3.02
C VAL A 174 5.36 -6.81 -3.29
N GLY A 175 4.59 -5.98 -4.00
CA GLY A 175 3.22 -6.31 -4.38
C GLY A 175 3.15 -7.56 -5.26
N GLN A 176 3.99 -7.64 -6.29
CA GLN A 176 4.07 -8.78 -7.21
C GLN A 176 4.54 -10.05 -6.51
N ILE A 177 5.59 -9.94 -5.68
CA ILE A 177 6.08 -11.06 -4.87
C ILE A 177 4.99 -11.53 -3.89
N GLY A 178 4.22 -10.60 -3.31
CA GLY A 178 3.11 -10.91 -2.43
C GLY A 178 2.01 -11.70 -3.13
N ILE A 179 1.62 -11.33 -4.34
CA ILE A 179 0.65 -12.08 -5.15
C ILE A 179 1.20 -13.47 -5.48
N TYR A 180 2.46 -13.55 -5.93
CA TYR A 180 3.09 -14.83 -6.26
C TYR A 180 3.18 -15.78 -5.05
N THR A 181 3.55 -15.26 -3.88
CA THR A 181 3.54 -16.07 -2.65
C THR A 181 2.14 -16.49 -2.25
N GLY A 182 1.13 -15.67 -2.51
CA GLY A 182 -0.28 -16.03 -2.34
C GLY A 182 -0.66 -17.23 -3.21
N TRP A 183 -0.32 -17.22 -4.49
CA TRP A 183 -0.59 -18.35 -5.39
C TRP A 183 0.08 -19.64 -4.94
N ILE A 184 1.33 -19.57 -4.45
CA ILE A 184 2.02 -20.74 -3.89
C ILE A 184 1.28 -21.30 -2.67
N ASN A 185 0.83 -20.41 -1.78
CA ASN A 185 0.05 -20.82 -0.60
C ASN A 185 -1.29 -21.43 -0.99
N ASP A 186 -1.98 -20.88 -1.98
CA ASP A 186 -3.25 -21.39 -2.49
C ASP A 186 -3.09 -22.78 -3.13
N ILE A 187 -1.98 -23.01 -3.81
CA ILE A 187 -1.64 -24.35 -4.35
C ILE A 187 -1.33 -25.31 -3.21
N ALA A 188 -0.54 -24.89 -2.22
CA ALA A 188 -0.19 -25.74 -1.08
C ALA A 188 -1.41 -26.11 -0.22
N SER A 189 -2.41 -25.25 -0.14
CA SER A 189 -3.70 -25.49 0.55
C SER A 189 -4.72 -26.25 -0.30
N GLY A 190 -4.42 -26.51 -1.59
CA GLY A 190 -5.33 -27.19 -2.52
C GLY A 190 -6.45 -26.31 -3.08
N THR A 191 -6.45 -25.01 -2.78
CA THR A 191 -7.46 -24.07 -3.26
C THR A 191 -7.27 -23.74 -4.74
N LYS A 192 -6.02 -23.81 -5.23
CA LYS A 192 -5.65 -23.57 -6.62
C LYS A 192 -4.84 -24.77 -7.16
N ALA A 193 -5.20 -25.25 -8.36
CA ALA A 193 -4.56 -26.43 -8.94
C ALA A 193 -3.14 -26.17 -9.46
N ALA A 194 -2.91 -25.01 -10.13
CA ALA A 194 -1.61 -24.59 -10.67
C ALA A 194 -1.61 -23.10 -11.01
N ILE A 195 -0.44 -22.51 -11.16
CA ILE A 195 -0.28 -21.16 -11.72
C ILE A 195 -0.46 -21.25 -13.23
N THR A 196 -1.43 -20.50 -13.75
CA THR A 196 -1.73 -20.45 -15.18
C THR A 196 -1.10 -19.21 -15.84
N PRO A 197 -0.90 -19.20 -17.17
CA PRO A 197 -0.44 -17.98 -17.87
C PRO A 197 -1.34 -16.77 -17.65
N MET A 198 -2.64 -16.97 -17.39
CA MET A 198 -3.59 -15.90 -17.09
C MET A 198 -3.30 -15.21 -15.75
N ASP A 199 -2.65 -15.86 -14.82
CA ASP A 199 -2.27 -15.26 -13.54
C ASP A 199 -1.16 -14.20 -13.68
N TRP A 200 -0.42 -14.23 -14.79
CA TRP A 200 0.69 -13.32 -15.08
C TRP A 200 0.30 -12.11 -15.94
N ILE A 201 -0.91 -12.07 -16.46
CA ILE A 201 -1.43 -10.98 -17.29
C ILE A 201 -2.15 -9.96 -16.41
#